data_9743f039183a149ec1b1efe6a5898598
#
_entry.id   9743f039183a149ec1b1efe6a5898598
#
_cell.length_a   1.000
_cell.length_b   1.000
_cell.length_c   1.000
_cell.angle_alpha   90.00
_cell.angle_beta   90.00
_cell.angle_gamma   90.00
#
_symmetry.space_group_name_H-M   'P 1'
#
loop_
_entity.id
_entity.type
_entity.pdbx_description
1 polymer ?
#
loop_
_entity_poly.entity_id
_entity_poly.type
_entity_poly.pdbx_seq_one_letter_code
_entity_poly.pdbx_strand_id
1 'polypeptide(L)'
;MRPLPRLLFAACLSLIAPAAQAFCGFYVARADGELFNKASTVVYTRVNDTSVITMSSDYRGAPSEFAMIVPTPSVLDRGQVTTVPQATVAHLDRYTAPRLVEYFDGDPCAPVLVEEAPVMAAEGAGNAPSRKERREGARALGVTIEREFAVGSYDIQMLSARQSDGLAEFLRGEGYTLPKGAEGALAGYITMGMKFFVARVNLTRHSAKAKQELEPLQIRFRSKDFMLPIQLGKLNGDGPQDLIVMALTRKGRVALTNYTTAEIPSDVNVPVFVAQVFPQFYRAMFDRAAGKDGAFLEYAWDMAWCDPCADDPLSHAEFQQLGVAWVRKADAATPNVFVTRLHIRYGPDSFYEDLKFAVTEDRENFQGRYIMNHPFDGEITCDEGQTYVADTRKRIKDEAALLRKLTGWSAANIASNIAKTVPKRYR
;
A
#
# COMPACT_ATOMS: atom_id res chain seq x y z
N MET A 1 -33.54 13.34 -57.47
CA MET A 1 -32.54 13.71 -56.43
C MET A 1 -33.18 13.52 -55.07
N ARG A 2 -32.77 12.50 -54.31
CA ARG A 2 -33.26 12.22 -52.95
C ARG A 2 -32.18 12.64 -51.98
N PRO A 3 -32.46 13.32 -50.85
CA PRO A 3 -31.47 13.65 -49.83
C PRO A 3 -31.23 12.46 -48.91
N LEU A 4 -29.94 12.12 -48.64
CA LEU A 4 -29.49 11.18 -47.61
C LEU A 4 -29.70 11.77 -46.21
N PRO A 5 -30.07 10.95 -45.20
CA PRO A 5 -30.11 11.39 -43.82
C PRO A 5 -28.67 11.35 -43.22
N ARG A 6 -28.30 12.46 -42.57
CA ARG A 6 -27.07 12.56 -41.74
C ARG A 6 -27.27 11.82 -40.46
N LEU A 7 -26.57 10.71 -40.27
CA LEU A 7 -26.42 10.04 -39.00
C LEU A 7 -25.47 10.87 -38.09
N LEU A 8 -26.06 11.42 -37.03
CA LEU A 8 -25.33 12.01 -35.92
C LEU A 8 -24.76 10.87 -35.06
N PHE A 9 -23.45 10.66 -35.14
CA PHE A 9 -22.70 9.83 -34.22
C PHE A 9 -22.53 10.60 -32.88
N ALA A 10 -23.35 10.28 -31.89
CA ALA A 10 -23.17 10.77 -30.53
C ALA A 10 -22.01 9.97 -29.91
N ALA A 11 -20.81 10.54 -29.88
CA ALA A 11 -19.68 10.03 -29.15
C ALA A 11 -19.94 10.21 -27.64
N CYS A 12 -20.30 9.15 -26.93
CA CYS A 12 -20.25 9.10 -25.47
C CYS A 12 -18.79 9.18 -25.03
N LEU A 13 -18.32 10.38 -24.70
CA LEU A 13 -17.09 10.57 -23.93
C LEU A 13 -17.36 10.05 -22.51
N SER A 14 -16.91 8.85 -22.21
CA SER A 14 -16.82 8.33 -20.85
C SER A 14 -15.75 9.15 -20.11
N LEU A 15 -16.17 10.09 -19.27
CA LEU A 15 -15.33 10.80 -18.33
C LEU A 15 -14.78 9.77 -17.32
N ILE A 16 -13.58 9.27 -17.59
CA ILE A 16 -12.80 8.53 -16.60
C ILE A 16 -12.27 9.58 -15.63
N ALA A 17 -12.94 9.74 -14.49
CA ALA A 17 -12.43 10.54 -13.38
C ALA A 17 -11.10 9.93 -12.90
N PRO A 18 -10.01 10.71 -12.80
CA PRO A 18 -8.77 10.24 -12.22
C PRO A 18 -9.00 9.95 -10.74
N ALA A 19 -8.67 8.73 -10.29
CA ALA A 19 -8.66 8.39 -8.88
C ALA A 19 -7.48 9.10 -8.20
N ALA A 20 -7.76 9.95 -7.24
CA ALA A 20 -6.77 10.64 -6.40
C ALA A 20 -6.19 9.69 -5.35
N GLN A 21 -4.96 9.97 -4.85
CA GLN A 21 -4.17 8.95 -4.16
C GLN A 21 -3.24 9.50 -3.08
N ALA A 22 -2.88 8.67 -2.10
CA ALA A 22 -2.36 8.99 -0.78
C ALA A 22 -0.82 8.95 -0.63
N PHE A 23 -0.31 9.82 0.24
CA PHE A 23 1.08 9.81 0.70
C PHE A 23 1.23 10.44 2.10
N CYS A 24 2.20 9.97 2.91
CA CYS A 24 2.46 10.46 4.28
C CYS A 24 3.08 11.87 4.37
N GLY A 25 3.45 12.45 3.26
CA GLY A 25 3.84 13.83 3.08
C GLY A 25 3.04 14.43 1.94
N PHE A 26 3.48 15.55 1.37
CA PHE A 26 2.93 16.00 0.11
C PHE A 26 4.04 16.24 -0.92
N TYR A 27 3.67 16.02 -2.18
CA TYR A 27 4.53 16.35 -3.29
C TYR A 27 4.29 17.79 -3.72
N VAL A 28 5.37 18.49 -4.03
CA VAL A 28 5.34 19.81 -4.63
C VAL A 28 6.08 19.75 -5.95
N ALA A 29 5.44 20.14 -7.04
CA ALA A 29 6.05 20.25 -8.36
C ALA A 29 6.59 21.66 -8.61
N ARG A 30 7.62 21.77 -9.44
CA ARG A 30 7.94 23.05 -10.10
C ARG A 30 6.99 23.22 -11.29
N ALA A 31 6.46 24.44 -11.48
CA ALA A 31 5.53 24.89 -12.51
C ALA A 31 5.09 23.86 -13.56
N ASP A 32 3.77 23.65 -13.71
CA ASP A 32 3.09 22.87 -14.75
C ASP A 32 3.17 21.32 -14.71
N GLY A 33 3.75 20.72 -13.65
CA GLY A 33 3.77 19.26 -13.47
C GLY A 33 2.53 18.76 -12.72
N GLU A 34 1.65 18.02 -13.37
CA GLU A 34 0.63 17.22 -12.69
C GLU A 34 1.26 15.98 -12.07
N LEU A 35 1.25 15.90 -10.74
CA LEU A 35 1.80 14.79 -9.98
C LEU A 35 0.69 13.88 -9.50
N PHE A 36 0.69 12.63 -9.94
CA PHE A 36 -0.26 11.61 -9.47
C PHE A 36 0.49 10.45 -8.83
N ASN A 37 0.10 10.10 -7.62
CA ASN A 37 0.55 8.91 -6.94
C ASN A 37 -0.62 7.92 -6.78
N LYS A 38 -0.47 6.65 -7.19
CA LYS A 38 -1.60 5.68 -7.25
C LYS A 38 -1.88 4.93 -5.98
N ALA A 39 -0.91 4.61 -5.20
CA ALA A 39 -0.99 4.12 -3.84
C ALA A 39 0.33 4.42 -3.15
N SER A 40 0.26 4.85 -1.91
CA SER A 40 1.46 5.00 -1.09
C SER A 40 1.63 3.78 -0.22
N THR A 41 2.82 3.23 -0.22
CA THR A 41 3.20 2.12 0.65
C THR A 41 4.21 2.61 1.66
N VAL A 42 3.93 2.37 2.93
CA VAL A 42 4.81 2.69 4.05
C VAL A 42 5.14 1.43 4.81
N VAL A 43 6.42 1.09 4.91
CA VAL A 43 6.88 0.10 5.87
C VAL A 43 7.30 0.81 7.15
N TYR A 44 6.65 0.49 8.25
CA TYR A 44 6.88 1.13 9.54
C TYR A 44 7.44 0.11 10.55
N THR A 45 8.74 0.08 10.69
CA THR A 45 9.42 -0.76 11.68
C THR A 45 9.58 0.02 12.98
N ARG A 46 9.14 -0.58 14.12
CA ARG A 46 9.26 0.05 15.43
C ARG A 46 9.76 -0.91 16.49
N VAL A 47 10.73 -0.46 17.26
CA VAL A 47 11.18 -1.11 18.49
C VAL A 47 11.46 -0.06 19.55
N ASN A 48 10.76 -0.16 20.69
CA ASN A 48 10.74 0.88 21.74
C ASN A 48 10.41 2.25 21.11
N ASP A 49 11.21 3.28 21.38
CA ASP A 49 11.06 4.64 20.84
C ASP A 49 11.74 4.84 19.48
N THR A 50 12.35 3.81 18.92
CA THR A 50 13.00 3.92 17.61
C THR A 50 12.04 3.54 16.50
N SER A 51 11.82 4.45 15.57
CA SER A 51 11.01 4.28 14.36
C SER A 51 11.92 4.27 13.13
N VAL A 52 11.64 3.36 12.21
CA VAL A 52 12.21 3.33 10.86
C VAL A 52 11.03 3.33 9.90
N ILE A 53 10.94 4.37 9.08
CA ILE A 53 9.86 4.53 8.10
C ILE A 53 10.47 4.46 6.71
N THR A 54 10.06 3.46 5.94
CA THR A 54 10.39 3.33 4.50
C THR A 54 9.17 3.75 3.70
N MET A 55 9.35 4.75 2.86
CA MET A 55 8.31 5.35 2.03
C MET A 55 8.56 4.97 0.58
N SER A 56 7.66 4.20 0.01
CA SER A 56 7.64 3.83 -1.40
C SER A 56 6.45 4.50 -2.07
N SER A 57 6.69 5.15 -3.19
CA SER A 57 5.67 5.86 -3.95
C SER A 57 5.59 5.30 -5.36
N ASP A 58 4.39 5.00 -5.80
CA ASP A 58 4.08 4.58 -7.16
C ASP A 58 3.94 5.83 -8.06
N TYR A 59 5.05 6.56 -8.19
CA TYR A 59 5.10 7.81 -8.95
C TYR A 59 4.92 7.57 -10.45
N ARG A 60 4.02 8.32 -11.07
CA ARG A 60 3.87 8.39 -12.53
C ARG A 60 3.92 9.83 -13.00
N GLY A 61 4.89 10.16 -13.82
CA GLY A 61 5.12 11.49 -14.38
C GLY A 61 6.57 11.67 -14.81
N ALA A 62 6.91 12.80 -15.42
CA ALA A 62 8.31 13.14 -15.64
C ALA A 62 8.96 13.43 -14.26
N PRO A 63 10.06 12.76 -13.90
CA PRO A 63 10.72 12.95 -12.59
C PRO A 63 11.40 14.31 -12.45
N SER A 64 11.11 15.23 -13.37
CA SER A 64 11.66 16.58 -13.36
C SER A 64 11.03 17.38 -12.22
N GLU A 65 11.80 17.55 -11.16
CA GLU A 65 11.62 18.70 -10.27
C GLU A 65 10.45 18.64 -9.27
N PHE A 66 10.18 17.48 -8.66
CA PHE A 66 9.33 17.45 -7.47
C PHE A 66 10.13 17.25 -6.18
N ALA A 67 9.59 17.71 -5.09
CA ALA A 67 10.06 17.36 -3.75
C ALA A 67 8.98 16.70 -2.94
N MET A 68 9.39 15.78 -2.10
CA MET A 68 8.59 15.16 -1.07
C MET A 68 8.85 15.89 0.25
N ILE A 69 7.80 16.33 0.93
CA ILE A 69 7.89 17.02 2.21
C ILE A 69 7.22 16.17 3.29
N VAL A 70 8.00 15.76 4.29
CA VAL A 70 7.56 14.89 5.38
C VAL A 70 7.85 15.55 6.72
N PRO A 71 6.85 15.76 7.60
CA PRO A 71 7.08 16.18 8.95
C PRO A 71 7.82 15.10 9.75
N THR A 72 8.84 15.49 10.51
CA THR A 72 9.64 14.60 11.37
C THR A 72 9.75 15.17 12.78
N PRO A 73 9.83 14.33 13.83
CA PRO A 73 9.88 14.82 15.20
C PRO A 73 11.20 15.52 15.56
N SER A 74 12.22 15.32 14.76
CA SER A 74 13.56 15.92 14.97
C SER A 74 14.26 16.17 13.64
N VAL A 75 15.31 16.97 13.69
CA VAL A 75 16.28 17.10 12.58
C VAL A 75 16.97 15.74 12.40
N LEU A 76 17.05 15.27 11.16
CA LEU A 76 17.72 14.02 10.80
C LEU A 76 19.11 14.31 10.25
N ASP A 77 20.10 13.55 10.70
CA ASP A 77 21.45 13.55 10.14
C ASP A 77 21.58 12.56 8.97
N ARG A 78 22.64 12.69 8.17
CA ARG A 78 22.90 11.85 6.99
C ARG A 78 22.84 10.35 7.28
N GLY A 79 23.31 9.90 8.45
CA GLY A 79 23.30 8.49 8.84
C GLY A 79 21.91 7.93 9.22
N GLN A 80 20.90 8.79 9.32
CA GLN A 80 19.53 8.43 9.64
C GLN A 80 18.63 8.33 8.40
N VAL A 81 19.16 8.63 7.22
CA VAL A 81 18.42 8.59 5.95
C VAL A 81 19.15 7.68 4.97
N THR A 82 18.42 6.76 4.35
CA THR A 82 18.95 5.84 3.32
C THR A 82 17.91 5.57 2.25
N THR A 83 18.27 4.85 1.20
CA THR A 83 17.34 4.25 0.25
C THR A 83 17.28 2.75 0.47
N VAL A 84 16.13 2.15 0.12
CA VAL A 84 15.88 0.70 0.18
C VAL A 84 15.63 0.20 -1.24
N PRO A 85 16.05 -1.02 -1.62
CA PRO A 85 15.67 -1.59 -2.91
C PRO A 85 14.15 -1.69 -3.05
N GLN A 86 13.62 -1.25 -4.19
CA GLN A 86 12.17 -1.37 -4.49
C GLN A 86 11.70 -2.84 -4.40
N ALA A 87 12.55 -3.79 -4.82
CA ALA A 87 12.26 -5.22 -4.75
C ALA A 87 11.94 -5.70 -3.33
N THR A 88 12.62 -5.15 -2.30
CA THR A 88 12.40 -5.52 -0.89
C THR A 88 11.03 -5.05 -0.40
N VAL A 89 10.62 -3.84 -0.75
CA VAL A 89 9.27 -3.33 -0.39
C VAL A 89 8.21 -4.10 -1.16
N ALA A 90 8.43 -4.36 -2.44
CA ALA A 90 7.52 -5.14 -3.28
C ALA A 90 7.39 -6.60 -2.80
N HIS A 91 8.46 -7.21 -2.27
CA HIS A 91 8.41 -8.55 -1.70
C HIS A 91 7.53 -8.57 -0.44
N LEU A 92 7.74 -7.66 0.51
CA LEU A 92 6.89 -7.55 1.70
C LEU A 92 5.43 -7.26 1.33
N ASP A 93 5.19 -6.43 0.30
CA ASP A 93 3.85 -6.15 -0.20
C ASP A 93 3.16 -7.42 -0.73
N ARG A 94 3.84 -8.21 -1.58
CA ARG A 94 3.31 -9.50 -2.07
C ARG A 94 3.12 -10.52 -0.93
N TYR A 95 4.07 -10.60 0.00
CA TYR A 95 3.98 -11.49 1.16
C TYR A 95 2.75 -11.22 2.03
N THR A 96 2.34 -9.95 2.16
CA THR A 96 1.23 -9.53 3.04
C THR A 96 -0.07 -9.20 2.31
N ALA A 97 -0.08 -9.21 0.96
CA ALA A 97 -1.26 -8.83 0.19
C ALA A 97 -2.43 -9.80 0.38
N PRO A 98 -3.68 -9.32 0.34
CA PRO A 98 -4.84 -10.18 0.22
C PRO A 98 -4.74 -11.11 -0.99
N ARG A 99 -5.17 -12.33 -0.84
CA ARG A 99 -4.91 -13.37 -1.84
C ARG A 99 -6.10 -14.26 -2.15
N LEU A 100 -6.02 -14.88 -3.31
CA LEU A 100 -6.94 -15.86 -3.80
C LEU A 100 -6.33 -17.25 -3.61
N VAL A 101 -7.10 -18.18 -3.06
CA VAL A 101 -6.70 -19.57 -2.85
C VAL A 101 -7.60 -20.47 -3.67
N GLU A 102 -7.01 -21.40 -4.40
CA GLU A 102 -7.73 -22.32 -5.28
C GLU A 102 -7.69 -23.73 -4.72
N TYR A 103 -8.87 -24.33 -4.64
CA TYR A 103 -9.05 -25.74 -4.34
C TYR A 103 -9.75 -26.42 -5.52
N PHE A 104 -9.41 -27.68 -5.74
CA PHE A 104 -10.00 -28.51 -6.79
C PHE A 104 -10.74 -29.66 -6.14
N ASP A 105 -12.01 -29.79 -6.42
CA ASP A 105 -12.82 -30.88 -5.90
C ASP A 105 -12.32 -32.20 -6.50
N GLY A 106 -12.08 -33.20 -5.67
CA GLY A 106 -11.74 -34.54 -6.10
C GLY A 106 -12.90 -35.26 -6.80
N ASP A 107 -12.62 -36.42 -7.40
CA ASP A 107 -13.65 -37.29 -7.98
C ASP A 107 -14.61 -37.71 -6.90
N PRO A 108 -15.91 -37.33 -6.99
CA PRO A 108 -16.91 -37.70 -5.97
C PRO A 108 -17.23 -39.20 -5.95
N CYS A 109 -16.72 -39.96 -6.92
CA CYS A 109 -16.89 -41.41 -7.03
C CYS A 109 -15.63 -42.20 -6.58
N ALA A 110 -14.54 -41.51 -6.20
CA ALA A 110 -13.28 -42.15 -5.81
C ALA A 110 -13.15 -42.28 -4.28
N PRO A 111 -12.46 -43.33 -3.75
CA PRO A 111 -12.11 -43.43 -2.33
C PRO A 111 -11.01 -42.42 -1.94
N VAL A 112 -11.11 -41.85 -0.71
CA VAL A 112 -10.27 -40.73 -0.24
C VAL A 112 -8.87 -41.16 0.23
N LEU A 113 -7.79 -40.53 -0.24
CA LEU A 113 -6.38 -40.65 0.23
C LEU A 113 -5.73 -39.26 0.43
N VAL A 114 -4.71 -39.14 1.36
CA VAL A 114 -4.09 -37.87 1.81
C VAL A 114 -2.58 -37.87 1.60
N GLU A 115 -1.96 -36.74 1.17
CA GLU A 115 -0.47 -36.55 1.11
C GLU A 115 0.02 -35.08 1.19
N GLU A 116 1.37 -34.84 1.54
CA GLU A 116 2.03 -33.58 1.96
C GLU A 116 3.16 -33.05 1.01
N ALA A 117 3.69 -31.79 1.20
CA ALA A 117 4.64 -31.06 0.31
C ALA A 117 5.85 -30.34 0.99
N PRO A 118 6.93 -29.88 0.28
CA PRO A 118 8.02 -29.01 0.82
C PRO A 118 8.49 -27.77 0.01
N VAL A 119 9.56 -27.01 0.48
CA VAL A 119 9.96 -25.57 0.31
C VAL A 119 11.37 -25.33 -0.25
N MET A 120 11.78 -24.08 -0.74
CA MET A 120 13.18 -23.48 -0.78
C MET A 120 13.30 -21.98 -1.24
N ALA A 121 14.51 -21.30 -1.11
CA ALA A 121 14.80 -19.84 -0.96
C ALA A 121 15.98 -19.20 -1.78
N ALA A 122 16.16 -17.82 -1.95
CA ALA A 122 17.07 -16.76 -1.45
C ALA A 122 17.97 -15.84 -2.34
N GLU A 123 18.26 -14.53 -1.89
CA GLU A 123 19.39 -13.54 -1.92
C GLU A 123 19.64 -12.56 -3.10
N GLY A 124 20.23 -11.31 -3.00
CA GLY A 124 20.57 -10.19 -2.15
C GLY A 124 21.53 -9.08 -2.70
N ALA A 125 21.50 -7.78 -2.24
CA ALA A 125 22.43 -6.67 -1.91
C ALA A 125 23.10 -5.60 -2.88
N GLY A 126 23.12 -4.28 -2.59
CA GLY A 126 24.05 -3.28 -2.12
C GLY A 126 24.51 -1.93 -2.78
N ASN A 127 24.46 -0.73 -2.10
CA ASN A 127 25.32 0.48 -1.88
C ASN A 127 25.56 1.73 -2.80
N ALA A 128 25.76 2.91 -2.15
CA ALA A 128 25.70 4.39 -2.34
C ALA A 128 27.04 5.15 -2.67
N PRO A 129 27.33 6.56 -2.64
CA PRO A 129 26.78 7.81 -2.05
C PRO A 129 27.06 9.23 -2.71
N SER A 130 26.55 10.40 -2.24
CA SER A 130 26.87 11.78 -1.72
C SER A 130 27.10 13.07 -2.53
N ARG A 131 26.54 14.25 -2.20
CA ARG A 131 26.61 15.58 -1.51
C ARG A 131 26.99 16.87 -2.28
N LYS A 132 26.45 18.14 -2.11
CA LYS A 132 26.44 19.29 -1.19
C LYS A 132 26.08 20.66 -1.84
N GLU A 133 25.38 21.63 -1.25
CA GLU A 133 25.45 23.00 -0.71
C GLU A 133 24.38 24.03 -1.09
N ARG A 134 23.66 24.67 -0.05
CA ARG A 134 22.96 26.00 -0.08
C ARG A 134 22.37 26.38 1.29
N ARG A 135 22.63 27.55 1.88
CA ARG A 135 22.20 27.86 3.26
C ARG A 135 21.79 29.33 3.59
N GLU A 136 21.83 30.31 2.72
CA GLU A 136 21.73 31.73 3.17
C GLU A 136 20.35 32.40 3.00
N GLY A 137 19.53 32.05 2.00
CA GLY A 137 18.20 32.68 1.75
C GLY A 137 17.09 32.34 2.75
N ALA A 138 17.21 31.20 3.44
CA ALA A 138 16.13 30.65 4.30
C ALA A 138 15.92 31.47 5.60
N ARG A 139 16.95 32.12 6.14
CA ARG A 139 16.87 32.76 7.47
C ARG A 139 15.96 33.99 7.52
N ALA A 140 15.80 34.72 6.43
CA ALA A 140 14.98 35.93 6.33
C ALA A 140 13.45 35.59 6.50
N LEU A 141 13.04 34.38 6.14
CA LEU A 141 11.64 33.90 6.21
C LEU A 141 11.34 33.11 7.50
N GLY A 142 12.23 33.16 8.50
CA GLY A 142 12.08 32.40 9.74
C GLY A 142 12.27 30.89 9.54
N VAL A 143 12.80 30.48 8.40
CA VAL A 143 13.16 29.09 8.07
C VAL A 143 14.65 28.90 8.28
N THR A 144 15.01 27.81 8.93
CA THR A 144 16.41 27.40 9.11
C THR A 144 16.65 26.12 8.36
N ILE A 145 17.63 26.14 7.45
CA ILE A 145 18.14 24.90 6.84
C ILE A 145 19.13 24.27 7.83
N GLU A 146 18.66 23.26 8.54
CA GLU A 146 19.41 22.60 9.60
C GLU A 146 20.49 21.67 9.04
N ARG A 147 20.16 20.92 7.98
CA ARG A 147 21.05 19.97 7.31
C ARG A 147 20.77 19.93 5.81
N GLU A 148 21.81 19.66 5.05
CA GLU A 148 21.72 19.34 3.62
C GLU A 148 22.67 18.20 3.29
N PHE A 149 22.18 17.19 2.59
CA PHE A 149 22.97 16.05 2.14
C PHE A 149 22.27 15.30 1.00
N ALA A 150 23.01 14.44 0.32
CA ALA A 150 22.46 13.61 -0.75
C ALA A 150 22.33 12.15 -0.30
N VAL A 151 21.26 11.48 -0.76
CA VAL A 151 21.00 10.05 -0.55
C VAL A 151 20.39 9.46 -1.81
N GLY A 152 21.05 8.45 -2.41
CA GLY A 152 20.54 7.84 -3.64
C GLY A 152 20.30 8.88 -4.72
N SER A 153 19.11 8.90 -5.27
CA SER A 153 18.67 9.87 -6.28
C SER A 153 18.12 11.18 -5.70
N TYR A 154 18.29 11.42 -4.38
CA TYR A 154 17.66 12.55 -3.71
C TYR A 154 18.67 13.53 -3.14
N ASP A 155 18.36 14.82 -3.23
CA ASP A 155 18.93 15.91 -2.43
C ASP A 155 18.00 16.16 -1.24
N ILE A 156 18.53 16.06 -0.03
CA ILE A 156 17.78 16.18 1.21
C ILE A 156 18.08 17.52 1.87
N GLN A 157 17.02 18.20 2.29
CA GLN A 157 17.09 19.36 3.19
C GLN A 157 16.28 19.08 4.44
N MET A 158 16.87 19.33 5.61
CA MET A 158 16.15 19.36 6.87
C MET A 158 15.86 20.81 7.23
N LEU A 159 14.59 21.14 7.37
CA LEU A 159 14.12 22.48 7.67
C LEU A 159 13.48 22.54 9.05
N SER A 160 13.75 23.60 9.80
CA SER A 160 12.89 24.06 10.88
C SER A 160 12.28 25.41 10.51
N ALA A 161 11.04 25.62 10.91
CA ALA A 161 10.34 26.86 10.66
C ALA A 161 9.66 27.36 11.94
N ARG A 162 9.56 28.68 12.06
CA ARG A 162 8.84 29.33 13.18
C ARG A 162 7.39 29.62 12.83
N GLN A 163 7.10 29.84 11.57
CA GLN A 163 5.79 30.21 11.03
C GLN A 163 5.55 29.49 9.72
N SER A 164 4.30 29.18 9.42
CA SER A 164 3.90 28.42 8.24
C SER A 164 3.96 29.23 6.94
N ASP A 165 3.64 30.52 7.03
CA ASP A 165 3.73 31.46 5.90
C ASP A 165 5.17 31.59 5.42
N GLY A 166 6.14 31.77 6.33
CA GLY A 166 7.56 31.83 6.01
C GLY A 166 8.07 30.52 5.39
N LEU A 167 7.61 29.35 5.88
CA LEU A 167 7.97 28.08 5.26
C LEU A 167 7.33 27.93 3.88
N ALA A 168 6.06 28.32 3.72
CA ALA A 168 5.38 28.27 2.44
C ALA A 168 6.04 29.22 1.42
N GLU A 169 6.41 30.41 1.84
CA GLU A 169 7.11 31.38 0.99
C GLU A 169 8.51 30.88 0.60
N PHE A 170 9.25 30.29 1.53
CA PHE A 170 10.54 29.65 1.24
C PHE A 170 10.40 28.56 0.18
N LEU A 171 9.41 27.64 0.34
CA LEU A 171 9.16 26.57 -0.62
C LEU A 171 8.76 27.13 -2.00
N ARG A 172 7.94 28.18 -2.04
CA ARG A 172 7.61 28.88 -3.31
C ARG A 172 8.83 29.54 -3.94
N GLY A 173 9.70 30.13 -3.12
CA GLY A 173 10.97 30.72 -3.55
C GLY A 173 11.95 29.69 -4.13
N GLU A 174 11.90 28.44 -3.63
CA GLU A 174 12.62 27.29 -4.22
C GLU A 174 11.94 26.79 -5.51
N GLY A 175 10.83 27.40 -5.92
CA GLY A 175 10.12 27.12 -7.17
C GLY A 175 9.01 26.06 -7.04
N TYR A 176 8.60 25.68 -5.83
CA TYR A 176 7.55 24.68 -5.64
C TYR A 176 6.15 25.31 -5.63
N THR A 177 5.22 24.70 -6.31
CA THR A 177 3.78 25.02 -6.24
C THR A 177 3.17 24.30 -5.06
N LEU A 178 2.67 25.03 -4.06
CA LEU A 178 2.00 24.45 -2.90
C LEU A 178 0.50 24.31 -3.16
N PRO A 179 -0.11 23.17 -2.82
CA PRO A 179 -1.55 23.01 -2.94
C PRO A 179 -2.30 23.93 -1.96
N LYS A 180 -3.57 24.20 -2.27
CA LYS A 180 -4.45 25.00 -1.42
C LYS A 180 -4.58 24.32 -0.04
N GLY A 181 -4.44 25.11 1.02
CA GLY A 181 -4.50 24.61 2.41
C GLY A 181 -3.15 24.15 2.99
N ALA A 182 -2.07 24.13 2.19
CA ALA A 182 -0.76 23.71 2.65
C ALA A 182 -0.26 24.50 3.88
N GLU A 183 -0.46 25.81 3.91
CA GLU A 183 -0.06 26.65 5.04
C GLU A 183 -0.74 26.24 6.35
N GLY A 184 -2.04 25.92 6.31
CA GLY A 184 -2.78 25.44 7.47
C GLY A 184 -2.27 24.10 8.01
N ALA A 185 -1.99 23.15 7.10
CA ALA A 185 -1.44 21.86 7.47
C ALA A 185 0.01 21.99 8.02
N LEU A 186 0.84 22.82 7.40
CA LEU A 186 2.19 23.14 7.89
C LEU A 186 2.15 23.78 9.27
N ALA A 187 1.21 24.71 9.53
CA ALA A 187 1.04 25.36 10.83
C ALA A 187 0.79 24.36 11.95
N GLY A 188 -0.04 23.34 11.71
CA GLY A 188 -0.29 22.26 12.67
C GLY A 188 1.00 21.57 13.10
N TYR A 189 1.84 21.16 12.15
CA TYR A 189 3.11 20.49 12.44
C TYR A 189 4.15 21.42 13.08
N ILE A 190 4.18 22.70 12.72
CA ILE A 190 5.07 23.70 13.37
C ILE A 190 4.66 23.87 14.82
N THR A 191 3.36 23.93 15.13
CA THR A 191 2.83 24.02 16.51
C THR A 191 3.21 22.80 17.34
N MET A 192 3.27 21.61 16.74
CA MET A 192 3.76 20.38 17.36
C MET A 192 5.30 20.36 17.50
N GLY A 193 6.02 21.39 17.05
CA GLY A 193 7.49 21.47 17.10
C GLY A 193 8.22 20.58 16.08
N MET A 194 7.50 20.03 15.10
CA MET A 194 8.07 19.15 14.09
C MET A 194 9.02 19.90 13.13
N LYS A 195 9.90 19.14 12.53
CA LYS A 195 10.83 19.56 11.49
C LYS A 195 10.34 19.06 10.15
N PHE A 196 10.90 19.56 9.07
CA PHE A 196 10.47 19.19 7.73
C PHE A 196 11.63 18.57 6.98
N PHE A 197 11.46 17.29 6.65
CA PHE A 197 12.33 16.56 5.76
C PHE A 197 11.85 16.83 4.34
N VAL A 198 12.70 17.49 3.54
CA VAL A 198 12.44 17.79 2.13
C VAL A 198 13.38 16.96 1.27
N ALA A 199 12.83 16.04 0.49
CA ALA A 199 13.58 15.20 -0.43
C ALA A 199 13.26 15.59 -1.88
N ARG A 200 14.23 16.18 -2.56
CA ARG A 200 14.13 16.56 -3.98
C ARG A 200 14.80 15.53 -4.86
N VAL A 201 14.12 15.12 -5.94
CA VAL A 201 14.73 14.21 -6.91
C VAL A 201 15.83 14.92 -7.68
N ASN A 202 17.02 14.32 -7.74
CA ASN A 202 18.12 14.77 -8.55
C ASN A 202 18.16 13.96 -9.85
N LEU A 203 17.72 14.57 -10.94
CA LEU A 203 17.57 13.94 -12.24
C LEU A 203 18.86 13.36 -12.81
N THR A 204 19.97 14.06 -12.61
CA THR A 204 21.28 13.61 -13.09
C THR A 204 21.67 12.28 -12.43
N ARG A 205 21.44 12.15 -11.12
CA ARG A 205 21.72 10.91 -10.40
C ARG A 205 20.68 9.83 -10.66
N HIS A 206 19.43 10.21 -10.90
CA HIS A 206 18.37 9.26 -11.22
C HIS A 206 18.58 8.66 -12.62
N SER A 207 18.80 9.48 -13.64
CA SER A 207 19.04 9.02 -15.03
C SER A 207 20.31 8.18 -15.16
N ALA A 208 21.37 8.49 -14.40
CA ALA A 208 22.61 7.72 -14.39
C ALA A 208 22.45 6.28 -13.92
N LYS A 209 21.37 5.96 -13.17
CA LYS A 209 21.07 4.61 -12.68
C LYS A 209 20.25 3.76 -13.65
N ALA A 210 19.87 4.28 -14.82
CA ALA A 210 18.99 3.63 -15.80
C ALA A 210 17.69 3.05 -15.22
N LYS A 211 17.22 3.53 -14.09
CA LYS A 211 16.00 3.08 -13.40
C LYS A 211 14.85 4.02 -13.71
N GLN A 212 13.70 3.46 -14.05
CA GLN A 212 12.46 4.21 -14.28
C GLN A 212 11.71 4.53 -12.97
N GLU A 213 12.03 3.83 -11.87
CA GLU A 213 11.37 3.97 -10.57
C GLU A 213 12.28 4.67 -9.57
N LEU A 214 11.68 5.49 -8.72
CA LEU A 214 12.37 6.14 -7.60
C LEU A 214 12.62 5.12 -6.49
N GLU A 215 13.84 5.12 -5.94
CA GLU A 215 14.18 4.25 -4.81
C GLU A 215 13.38 4.68 -3.56
N PRO A 216 12.73 3.73 -2.83
CA PRO A 216 12.10 4.03 -1.56
C PRO A 216 13.06 4.74 -0.61
N LEU A 217 12.60 5.84 0.00
CA LEU A 217 13.34 6.56 1.02
C LEU A 217 13.04 5.99 2.39
N GLN A 218 14.08 5.78 3.17
CA GLN A 218 13.96 5.34 4.56
C GLN A 218 14.57 6.38 5.50
N ILE A 219 13.80 6.71 6.55
CA ILE A 219 14.23 7.60 7.63
C ILE A 219 14.18 6.85 8.96
N ARG A 220 15.16 7.12 9.84
CA ARG A 220 15.25 6.57 11.19
C ARG A 220 15.31 7.69 12.21
N PHE A 221 14.46 7.62 13.23
CA PHE A 221 14.43 8.60 14.32
C PHE A 221 13.96 7.98 15.63
N ARG A 222 14.10 8.74 16.73
CA ARG A 222 13.51 8.39 18.03
C ARG A 222 12.37 9.33 18.34
N SER A 223 11.24 8.77 18.74
CA SER A 223 10.07 9.50 19.21
C SER A 223 9.29 8.63 20.18
N LYS A 224 8.70 9.22 21.22
CA LYS A 224 7.73 8.52 22.07
C LYS A 224 6.45 8.23 21.28
N ASP A 225 6.08 9.12 20.36
CA ASP A 225 4.89 8.99 19.56
C ASP A 225 5.08 7.97 18.45
N PHE A 226 4.18 7.01 18.38
CA PHE A 226 4.06 6.09 17.27
C PHE A 226 2.96 6.62 16.35
N MET A 227 3.34 7.48 15.43
CA MET A 227 2.42 8.17 14.55
C MET A 227 2.95 8.26 13.11
N LEU A 228 2.04 8.45 12.17
CA LEU A 228 2.34 8.69 10.77
C LEU A 228 1.61 9.96 10.31
N PRO A 229 2.34 11.02 9.91
CA PRO A 229 1.74 12.26 9.46
C PRO A 229 1.06 12.07 8.09
N ILE A 230 -0.25 12.32 8.02
CA ILE A 230 -1.04 12.18 6.79
C ILE A 230 -1.72 13.48 6.35
N GLN A 231 -1.75 14.51 7.21
CA GLN A 231 -2.51 15.73 6.89
C GLN A 231 -1.97 16.47 5.66
N LEU A 232 -0.65 16.43 5.43
CA LEU A 232 -0.07 16.97 4.20
C LEU A 232 -0.44 16.12 2.98
N GLY A 233 -0.47 14.80 3.13
CA GLY A 233 -0.86 13.86 2.06
C GLY A 233 -2.26 14.11 1.52
N LYS A 234 -3.20 14.53 2.36
CA LYS A 234 -4.59 14.88 1.98
C LYS A 234 -4.66 15.99 0.92
N LEU A 235 -3.62 16.78 0.79
CA LEU A 235 -3.56 17.89 -0.15
C LEU A 235 -3.12 17.49 -1.56
N ASN A 236 -2.70 16.23 -1.76
CA ASN A 236 -2.17 15.76 -3.05
C ASN A 236 -3.25 15.40 -4.08
N GLY A 237 -4.53 15.47 -3.73
CA GLY A 237 -5.62 15.09 -4.64
C GLY A 237 -6.99 15.58 -4.21
N ASP A 238 -7.93 15.59 -5.18
CA ASP A 238 -9.29 16.09 -5.01
C ASP A 238 -10.28 15.04 -4.48
N GLY A 239 -9.80 13.87 -4.06
CA GLY A 239 -10.65 12.76 -3.64
C GLY A 239 -10.00 11.81 -2.63
N PRO A 240 -10.67 10.67 -2.34
CA PRO A 240 -10.14 9.65 -1.45
C PRO A 240 -8.82 9.06 -1.97
N GLN A 241 -7.94 8.75 -1.03
CA GLN A 241 -6.59 8.26 -1.28
C GLN A 241 -6.37 6.96 -0.50
N ASP A 242 -5.61 6.02 -1.08
CA ASP A 242 -5.30 4.74 -0.46
C ASP A 242 -3.84 4.71 0.05
N LEU A 243 -3.67 4.26 1.29
CA LEU A 243 -2.38 4.13 1.97
C LEU A 243 -2.26 2.72 2.54
N ILE A 244 -1.22 2.01 2.13
CA ILE A 244 -0.84 0.73 2.70
C ILE A 244 0.23 0.96 3.76
N VAL A 245 -0.05 0.57 5.01
CA VAL A 245 0.93 0.59 6.09
C VAL A 245 1.26 -0.84 6.47
N MET A 246 2.51 -1.24 6.27
CA MET A 246 3.04 -2.52 6.71
C MET A 246 3.92 -2.30 7.94
N ALA A 247 3.41 -2.63 9.11
CA ALA A 247 4.11 -2.44 10.38
C ALA A 247 4.84 -3.72 10.81
N LEU A 248 6.13 -3.60 11.12
CA LEU A 248 6.98 -4.70 11.59
C LEU A 248 7.36 -4.45 13.06
N THR A 249 6.97 -5.35 13.96
CA THR A 249 7.17 -5.23 15.41
C THR A 249 7.65 -6.53 16.02
N ARG A 250 8.05 -6.49 17.31
CA ARG A 250 8.50 -7.70 18.06
C ARG A 250 7.39 -8.37 18.86
N LYS A 251 6.33 -7.62 19.21
CA LYS A 251 5.33 -8.08 20.18
C LYS A 251 4.11 -8.70 19.52
N GLY A 252 3.40 -7.94 18.73
CA GLY A 252 2.17 -8.38 18.11
C GLY A 252 1.61 -7.33 17.16
N ARG A 253 0.34 -7.43 16.88
CA ARG A 253 -0.43 -6.61 15.94
C ARG A 253 -0.31 -5.12 16.26
N VAL A 254 -0.17 -4.30 15.22
CA VAL A 254 -0.29 -2.85 15.32
C VAL A 254 -1.74 -2.45 15.08
N ALA A 255 -2.28 -1.62 15.97
CA ALA A 255 -3.63 -1.07 15.85
C ALA A 255 -3.60 0.46 15.80
N LEU A 256 -4.58 1.06 15.11
CA LEU A 256 -4.86 2.50 15.25
C LEU A 256 -5.46 2.77 16.63
N THR A 257 -5.08 3.88 17.24
CA THR A 257 -5.59 4.29 18.55
C THR A 257 -6.62 5.41 18.49
N ASN A 258 -6.64 6.14 17.38
CA ASN A 258 -7.54 7.28 17.19
C ASN A 258 -8.56 7.07 16.05
N TYR A 259 -8.53 5.92 15.39
CA TYR A 259 -9.52 5.52 14.38
C TYR A 259 -9.85 4.04 14.52
N THR A 260 -11.09 3.68 14.19
CA THR A 260 -11.51 2.27 14.17
C THR A 260 -10.89 1.55 13.00
N THR A 261 -10.31 0.37 13.25
CA THR A 261 -9.84 -0.55 12.22
C THR A 261 -10.82 -1.73 12.14
N ALA A 262 -11.34 -2.00 10.95
CA ALA A 262 -12.15 -3.18 10.66
C ALA A 262 -11.29 -4.25 9.98
N GLU A 263 -11.66 -5.52 10.11
CA GLU A 263 -11.07 -6.58 9.29
C GLU A 263 -11.74 -6.60 7.91
N ILE A 264 -10.93 -6.77 6.86
CA ILE A 264 -11.48 -6.95 5.52
C ILE A 264 -12.25 -8.29 5.47
N PRO A 265 -13.36 -8.42 4.72
CA PRO A 265 -14.00 -9.72 4.55
C PRO A 265 -12.99 -10.77 4.10
N SER A 266 -12.89 -11.86 4.86
CA SER A 266 -11.92 -12.94 4.65
C SER A 266 -12.59 -14.31 4.75
N ASP A 267 -11.90 -15.34 4.29
CA ASP A 267 -12.35 -16.75 4.29
C ASP A 267 -13.71 -16.96 3.60
N VAL A 268 -13.94 -16.19 2.56
CA VAL A 268 -15.20 -16.24 1.79
C VAL A 268 -15.02 -16.95 0.46
N ASN A 269 -15.97 -17.83 0.15
CA ASN A 269 -16.01 -18.53 -1.13
C ASN A 269 -16.49 -17.58 -2.24
N VAL A 270 -15.75 -17.56 -3.34
CA VAL A 270 -16.06 -16.74 -4.52
C VAL A 270 -16.06 -17.62 -5.79
N PRO A 271 -16.89 -17.30 -6.80
CA PRO A 271 -16.92 -18.07 -8.05
C PRO A 271 -15.56 -18.11 -8.76
N VAL A 272 -15.23 -19.23 -9.37
CA VAL A 272 -13.93 -19.49 -10.03
C VAL A 272 -13.52 -18.46 -11.08
N PHE A 273 -14.45 -17.76 -11.72
CA PHE A 273 -14.11 -16.71 -12.68
C PHE A 273 -13.39 -15.51 -12.02
N VAL A 274 -13.46 -15.36 -10.70
CA VAL A 274 -12.81 -14.28 -9.95
C VAL A 274 -11.28 -14.34 -10.10
N ALA A 275 -10.69 -15.53 -10.36
CA ALA A 275 -9.26 -15.65 -10.69
C ALA A 275 -8.81 -14.71 -11.80
N GLN A 276 -9.62 -14.60 -12.85
CA GLN A 276 -9.30 -13.79 -14.02
C GLN A 276 -9.47 -12.29 -13.81
N VAL A 277 -10.21 -11.90 -12.76
CA VAL A 277 -10.59 -10.52 -12.46
C VAL A 277 -10.33 -10.15 -10.99
N PHE A 278 -9.39 -10.82 -10.33
CA PHE A 278 -9.13 -10.62 -8.89
C PHE A 278 -8.84 -9.17 -8.52
N PRO A 279 -8.01 -8.40 -9.24
CA PRO A 279 -7.80 -7.00 -8.94
C PRO A 279 -9.08 -6.14 -9.00
N GLN A 280 -9.98 -6.43 -9.95
CA GLN A 280 -11.26 -5.74 -10.11
C GLN A 280 -12.24 -6.14 -8.99
N PHE A 281 -12.27 -7.44 -8.64
CA PHE A 281 -13.05 -7.94 -7.52
C PHE A 281 -12.61 -7.27 -6.21
N TYR A 282 -11.32 -7.32 -5.89
CA TYR A 282 -10.79 -6.77 -4.65
C TYR A 282 -11.09 -5.27 -4.54
N ARG A 283 -10.85 -4.51 -5.61
CA ARG A 283 -11.18 -3.09 -5.66
C ARG A 283 -12.67 -2.82 -5.41
N ALA A 284 -13.56 -3.52 -6.12
CA ALA A 284 -15.00 -3.31 -5.97
C ALA A 284 -15.49 -3.66 -4.54
N MET A 285 -14.95 -4.71 -3.95
CA MET A 285 -15.23 -5.10 -2.57
C MET A 285 -14.71 -4.05 -1.59
N PHE A 286 -13.47 -3.62 -1.74
CA PHE A 286 -12.86 -2.59 -0.89
C PHE A 286 -13.60 -1.26 -1.00
N ASP A 287 -13.91 -0.81 -2.22
CA ASP A 287 -14.68 0.42 -2.48
C ASP A 287 -16.04 0.39 -1.78
N ARG A 288 -16.68 -0.78 -1.76
CA ARG A 288 -17.97 -0.96 -1.09
C ARG A 288 -17.85 -1.00 0.42
N ALA A 289 -16.79 -1.61 0.96
CA ALA A 289 -16.54 -1.68 2.40
C ALA A 289 -16.08 -0.34 2.97
N ALA A 290 -15.14 0.32 2.30
CA ALA A 290 -14.52 1.56 2.75
C ALA A 290 -15.38 2.81 2.49
N GLY A 291 -16.24 2.79 1.46
CA GLY A 291 -16.95 3.99 1.06
C GLY A 291 -15.97 5.13 0.70
N LYS A 292 -16.09 6.29 1.38
CA LYS A 292 -15.20 7.44 1.19
C LYS A 292 -13.97 7.39 2.09
N ASP A 293 -14.03 6.70 3.22
CA ASP A 293 -12.98 6.59 4.22
C ASP A 293 -13.11 5.29 5.01
N GLY A 294 -12.00 4.81 5.52
CA GLY A 294 -11.96 3.61 6.34
C GLY A 294 -10.54 3.10 6.55
N ALA A 295 -10.35 2.35 7.64
CA ALA A 295 -9.11 1.64 7.92
C ALA A 295 -9.41 0.16 8.08
N PHE A 296 -8.70 -0.69 7.33
CA PHE A 296 -8.91 -2.12 7.29
C PHE A 296 -7.63 -2.88 7.59
N LEU A 297 -7.74 -3.91 8.39
CA LEU A 297 -6.73 -4.93 8.54
C LEU A 297 -6.85 -5.89 7.34
N GLU A 298 -5.78 -6.04 6.58
CA GLU A 298 -5.67 -6.98 5.46
C GLU A 298 -4.84 -8.21 5.82
N TYR A 299 -3.87 -8.03 6.70
CA TYR A 299 -2.96 -9.09 7.13
C TYR A 299 -2.37 -8.81 8.51
N ALA A 300 -2.27 -9.82 9.35
CA ALA A 300 -1.57 -9.82 10.62
C ALA A 300 -0.98 -11.22 10.85
N TRP A 301 0.35 -11.33 10.98
CA TRP A 301 0.99 -12.64 11.03
C TRP A 301 2.27 -12.65 11.85
N ASP A 302 2.41 -13.71 12.66
CA ASP A 302 3.67 -14.05 13.30
C ASP A 302 4.59 -14.70 12.26
N MET A 303 5.62 -13.98 11.80
CA MET A 303 6.52 -14.47 10.76
C MET A 303 7.41 -15.64 11.17
N ALA A 304 7.36 -16.06 12.45
CA ALA A 304 7.96 -17.33 12.89
C ALA A 304 7.15 -18.55 12.43
N TRP A 305 5.89 -18.34 12.02
CA TRP A 305 5.02 -19.39 11.49
C TRP A 305 4.96 -19.32 9.97
N CYS A 306 5.04 -20.49 9.34
CA CYS A 306 4.83 -20.58 7.90
C CYS A 306 3.40 -20.13 7.54
N ASP A 307 3.28 -19.26 6.56
CA ASP A 307 2.02 -19.00 5.87
C ASP A 307 2.06 -19.75 4.53
N PRO A 308 1.40 -20.92 4.40
CA PRO A 308 1.50 -21.75 3.20
C PRO A 308 0.90 -21.10 1.94
N CYS A 309 0.20 -20.00 2.11
CA CYS A 309 -0.42 -19.24 1.01
C CYS A 309 0.37 -17.97 0.67
N ALA A 310 1.43 -17.61 1.43
CA ALA A 310 2.24 -16.42 1.18
C ALA A 310 3.28 -16.65 0.06
N ASP A 311 3.89 -15.55 -0.37
CA ASP A 311 5.17 -15.56 -1.10
C ASP A 311 6.27 -16.13 -0.20
N ASP A 312 7.49 -16.34 -0.72
CA ASP A 312 8.63 -16.79 0.07
C ASP A 312 8.84 -15.89 1.30
N PRO A 313 9.31 -16.43 2.44
CA PRO A 313 9.64 -15.62 3.61
C PRO A 313 10.75 -14.60 3.31
N LEU A 314 10.69 -13.43 3.97
CA LEU A 314 11.73 -12.43 3.84
C LEU A 314 13.08 -12.96 4.31
N SER A 315 14.13 -12.70 3.54
CA SER A 315 15.50 -13.00 3.91
C SER A 315 16.01 -12.11 5.07
N HIS A 316 17.07 -12.55 5.76
CA HIS A 316 17.74 -11.71 6.76
C HIS A 316 18.17 -10.35 6.19
N ALA A 317 18.65 -10.31 4.95
CA ALA A 317 19.08 -9.07 4.30
C ALA A 317 17.92 -8.10 4.13
N GLU A 318 16.73 -8.58 3.72
CA GLU A 318 15.52 -7.77 3.58
C GLU A 318 15.03 -7.26 4.93
N PHE A 319 15.05 -8.08 5.99
CA PHE A 319 14.78 -7.60 7.34
C PHE A 319 15.68 -6.43 7.74
N GLN A 320 17.01 -6.54 7.50
CA GLN A 320 17.94 -5.46 7.79
C GLN A 320 17.65 -4.19 6.95
N GLN A 321 17.35 -4.36 5.65
CA GLN A 321 16.99 -3.26 4.76
C GLN A 321 15.72 -2.54 5.23
N LEU A 322 14.74 -3.26 5.79
CA LEU A 322 13.52 -2.69 6.34
C LEU A 322 13.66 -2.16 7.77
N GLY A 323 14.88 -2.17 8.32
CA GLY A 323 15.17 -1.64 9.65
C GLY A 323 14.89 -2.62 10.80
N VAL A 324 14.60 -3.89 10.50
CA VAL A 324 14.39 -4.97 11.50
C VAL A 324 15.74 -5.46 12.01
N ALA A 325 16.46 -4.59 12.71
CA ALA A 325 17.85 -4.85 13.13
C ALA A 325 18.00 -5.89 14.27
N TRP A 326 16.89 -6.33 14.85
CA TRP A 326 16.91 -7.30 15.97
C TRP A 326 16.87 -8.76 15.51
N VAL A 327 16.60 -9.06 14.26
CA VAL A 327 16.66 -10.41 13.69
C VAL A 327 18.12 -10.69 13.33
N ARG A 328 18.70 -11.72 13.95
CA ARG A 328 20.04 -12.21 13.62
C ARG A 328 19.95 -13.18 12.45
N LYS A 329 21.03 -13.35 11.72
CA LYS A 329 21.09 -14.28 10.56
C LYS A 329 20.68 -15.71 10.94
N ALA A 330 21.07 -16.16 12.14
CA ALA A 330 20.72 -17.49 12.64
C ALA A 330 19.22 -17.65 12.96
N ASP A 331 18.51 -16.56 13.19
CA ASP A 331 17.09 -16.56 13.58
C ASP A 331 16.18 -16.24 12.38
N ALA A 332 16.73 -16.09 11.16
CA ALA A 332 15.99 -15.62 10.01
C ALA A 332 14.89 -16.60 9.53
N ALA A 333 15.06 -17.90 9.79
CA ALA A 333 14.05 -18.92 9.46
C ALA A 333 12.82 -18.88 10.39
N THR A 334 12.98 -18.39 11.63
CA THR A 334 11.90 -18.23 12.62
C THR A 334 12.04 -16.87 13.29
N PRO A 335 11.85 -15.76 12.54
CA PRO A 335 12.15 -14.43 13.04
C PRO A 335 11.11 -13.99 14.06
N ASN A 336 11.57 -13.42 15.21
CA ASN A 336 10.64 -12.77 16.14
C ASN A 336 10.16 -11.43 15.57
N VAL A 337 9.33 -11.51 14.55
CA VAL A 337 8.71 -10.39 13.86
C VAL A 337 7.23 -10.68 13.70
N PHE A 338 6.41 -9.72 14.09
CA PHE A 338 4.99 -9.72 13.79
C PHE A 338 4.74 -8.63 12.73
N VAL A 339 4.16 -9.01 11.60
CA VAL A 339 3.79 -8.08 10.55
C VAL A 339 2.30 -7.75 10.63
N THR A 340 1.95 -6.47 10.46
CA THR A 340 0.56 -6.00 10.34
C THR A 340 0.43 -5.18 9.08
N ARG A 341 -0.51 -5.52 8.20
CA ARG A 341 -0.86 -4.72 7.02
C ARG A 341 -2.19 -4.04 7.24
N LEU A 342 -2.18 -2.73 7.19
CA LEU A 342 -3.36 -1.87 7.23
C LEU A 342 -3.55 -1.21 5.87
N HIS A 343 -4.75 -1.27 5.33
CA HIS A 343 -5.17 -0.50 4.16
C HIS A 343 -6.09 0.62 4.62
N ILE A 344 -5.67 1.86 4.41
CA ILE A 344 -6.35 3.04 4.90
C ILE A 344 -6.78 3.88 3.71
N ARG A 345 -8.08 4.11 3.59
CA ARG A 345 -8.63 5.08 2.64
C ARG A 345 -9.00 6.33 3.41
N TYR A 346 -8.43 7.46 3.02
CA TYR A 346 -8.70 8.75 3.62
C TYR A 346 -8.84 9.84 2.56
N GLY A 347 -9.50 10.94 2.89
CA GLY A 347 -9.76 12.02 1.96
C GLY A 347 -9.72 13.40 2.62
N PRO A 348 -10.01 14.47 1.87
CA PRO A 348 -10.03 15.84 2.40
C PRO A 348 -10.90 16.00 3.64
N ASP A 349 -12.06 15.33 3.66
CA ASP A 349 -13.09 15.46 4.69
C ASP A 349 -13.11 14.30 5.72
N SER A 350 -12.05 13.52 5.78
CA SER A 350 -11.91 12.40 6.72
C SER A 350 -10.54 12.39 7.39
N PHE A 351 -10.36 11.59 8.44
CA PHE A 351 -9.09 11.47 9.16
C PHE A 351 -8.49 12.84 9.52
N TYR A 352 -9.20 13.59 10.36
CA TYR A 352 -8.82 14.96 10.75
C TYR A 352 -7.55 15.06 11.60
N GLU A 353 -7.08 13.93 12.14
CA GLU A 353 -5.79 13.80 12.80
C GLU A 353 -4.86 12.89 12.03
N ASP A 354 -3.56 12.97 12.34
CA ASP A 354 -2.58 11.99 11.88
C ASP A 354 -2.86 10.60 12.45
N LEU A 355 -2.38 9.56 11.77
CA LEU A 355 -2.54 8.18 12.25
C LEU A 355 -1.69 7.96 13.50
N LYS A 356 -2.33 7.56 14.60
CA LYS A 356 -1.67 7.17 15.85
C LYS A 356 -1.79 5.67 16.03
N PHE A 357 -0.69 5.03 16.38
CA PHE A 357 -0.61 3.59 16.50
C PHE A 357 -0.24 3.14 17.90
N ALA A 358 -0.59 1.91 18.24
CA ALA A 358 -0.03 1.16 19.36
C ALA A 358 0.39 -0.24 18.90
N VAL A 359 1.47 -0.73 19.51
CA VAL A 359 1.82 -2.15 19.41
C VAL A 359 1.05 -2.88 20.51
N THR A 360 0.22 -3.84 20.13
CA THR A 360 -0.55 -4.67 21.06
C THR A 360 0.19 -5.96 21.42
N GLU A 361 -0.33 -6.71 22.37
CA GLU A 361 0.13 -8.08 22.67
C GLU A 361 -0.64 -9.14 21.85
N ASP A 362 -1.57 -8.69 20.99
CA ASP A 362 -2.33 -9.57 20.11
C ASP A 362 -1.41 -10.17 19.03
N ARG A 363 -1.35 -11.50 19.01
CA ARG A 363 -0.60 -12.30 18.03
C ARG A 363 -1.51 -13.25 17.24
N GLU A 364 -2.81 -12.98 17.21
CA GLU A 364 -3.73 -13.75 16.38
C GLU A 364 -3.44 -13.50 14.89
N ASN A 365 -3.26 -14.58 14.15
CA ASN A 365 -3.01 -14.50 12.72
C ASN A 365 -4.28 -14.18 11.97
N PHE A 366 -4.22 -13.23 11.05
CA PHE A 366 -5.30 -12.83 10.16
C PHE A 366 -4.76 -12.65 8.73
N GLN A 367 -5.54 -13.08 7.76
CA GLN A 367 -5.20 -12.97 6.35
C GLN A 367 -6.46 -12.66 5.52
N GLY A 368 -6.44 -11.61 4.74
CA GLY A 368 -7.44 -11.34 3.72
C GLY A 368 -7.40 -12.42 2.64
N ARG A 369 -8.27 -13.42 2.71
CA ARG A 369 -8.24 -14.63 1.89
C ARG A 369 -9.59 -14.90 1.24
N TYR A 370 -9.57 -15.21 -0.05
CA TYR A 370 -10.72 -15.50 -0.88
C TYR A 370 -10.57 -16.90 -1.48
N ILE A 371 -11.58 -17.73 -1.36
CA ILE A 371 -11.49 -19.16 -1.66
C ILE A 371 -12.27 -19.45 -2.93
N MET A 372 -11.62 -20.08 -3.89
CA MET A 372 -12.25 -20.65 -5.08
C MET A 372 -12.23 -22.17 -5.01
N ASN A 373 -13.38 -22.79 -5.21
CA ASN A 373 -13.50 -24.24 -5.29
C ASN A 373 -13.87 -24.61 -6.73
N HIS A 374 -12.92 -25.20 -7.46
CA HIS A 374 -13.15 -25.70 -8.80
C HIS A 374 -13.97 -26.99 -8.74
N PRO A 375 -15.15 -27.04 -9.36
CA PRO A 375 -15.93 -28.26 -9.43
C PRO A 375 -15.20 -29.36 -10.21
N PHE A 376 -15.38 -30.61 -9.79
CA PHE A 376 -14.88 -31.76 -10.54
C PHE A 376 -15.45 -31.76 -11.96
N ASP A 377 -14.59 -31.89 -12.98
CA ASP A 377 -14.97 -31.82 -14.39
C ASP A 377 -15.00 -33.16 -15.11
N GLY A 378 -14.52 -34.27 -14.47
CA GLY A 378 -14.59 -35.62 -14.97
C GLY A 378 -16.02 -36.19 -15.05
N GLU A 379 -16.18 -37.43 -15.53
CA GLU A 379 -17.47 -38.15 -15.57
C GLU A 379 -17.92 -38.47 -14.15
N ILE A 380 -19.23 -38.38 -13.91
CA ILE A 380 -19.88 -38.73 -12.63
C ILE A 380 -20.82 -39.87 -12.90
N THR A 381 -20.48 -41.06 -12.38
CA THR A 381 -21.19 -42.31 -12.67
C THR A 381 -21.85 -42.98 -11.45
N CYS A 382 -21.65 -42.43 -10.23
CA CYS A 382 -22.13 -42.96 -8.98
C CYS A 382 -23.29 -42.11 -8.41
N ASP A 383 -24.06 -42.69 -7.46
CA ASP A 383 -25.18 -41.99 -6.82
C ASP A 383 -24.72 -40.85 -5.91
N GLU A 384 -23.58 -40.99 -5.23
CA GLU A 384 -22.95 -39.95 -4.42
C GLU A 384 -22.61 -38.72 -5.28
N GLY A 385 -22.22 -38.97 -6.52
CA GLY A 385 -21.94 -37.91 -7.50
C GLY A 385 -23.17 -37.08 -7.86
N GLN A 386 -24.39 -37.62 -7.82
CA GLN A 386 -25.62 -36.84 -8.03
C GLN A 386 -25.85 -35.87 -6.88
N THR A 387 -25.58 -36.30 -5.64
CA THR A 387 -25.64 -35.46 -4.45
C THR A 387 -24.59 -34.33 -4.57
N TYR A 388 -23.34 -34.66 -4.92
CA TYR A 388 -22.28 -33.68 -5.18
C TYR A 388 -22.69 -32.63 -6.22
N VAL A 389 -23.32 -33.02 -7.33
CA VAL A 389 -23.84 -32.09 -8.33
C VAL A 389 -24.85 -31.11 -7.77
N ALA A 390 -25.80 -31.62 -6.94
CA ALA A 390 -26.81 -30.78 -6.31
C ALA A 390 -26.19 -29.77 -5.33
N ASP A 391 -25.25 -30.22 -4.48
CA ASP A 391 -24.54 -29.40 -3.50
C ASP A 391 -23.68 -28.37 -4.20
N THR A 392 -22.99 -28.74 -5.26
CA THR A 392 -22.18 -27.82 -6.06
C THR A 392 -23.03 -26.72 -6.72
N ARG A 393 -24.20 -27.04 -7.25
CA ARG A 393 -25.14 -26.04 -7.75
C ARG A 393 -25.58 -25.05 -6.67
N LYS A 394 -25.85 -25.56 -5.47
CA LYS A 394 -26.20 -24.71 -4.33
C LYS A 394 -25.01 -23.80 -3.96
N ARG A 395 -23.80 -24.37 -3.81
CA ARG A 395 -22.57 -23.63 -3.53
C ARG A 395 -22.38 -22.47 -4.52
N ILE A 396 -22.46 -22.72 -5.82
CA ILE A 396 -22.26 -21.69 -6.87
C ILE A 396 -23.32 -20.58 -6.76
N LYS A 397 -24.56 -20.89 -6.41
CA LYS A 397 -25.60 -19.87 -6.17
C LYS A 397 -25.28 -19.02 -4.93
N ASP A 398 -24.82 -19.64 -3.86
CA ASP A 398 -24.45 -18.97 -2.62
C ASP A 398 -23.23 -18.06 -2.84
N GLU A 399 -22.21 -18.55 -3.57
CA GLU A 399 -21.03 -17.77 -3.99
C GLU A 399 -21.42 -16.56 -4.86
N ALA A 400 -22.33 -16.74 -5.82
CA ALA A 400 -22.84 -15.66 -6.66
C ALA A 400 -23.58 -14.59 -5.87
N ALA A 401 -24.40 -15.00 -4.89
CA ALA A 401 -25.13 -14.10 -4.02
C ALA A 401 -24.17 -13.31 -3.11
N LEU A 402 -23.18 -14.00 -2.54
CA LEU A 402 -22.14 -13.38 -1.71
C LEU A 402 -21.30 -12.40 -2.51
N LEU A 403 -20.84 -12.79 -3.70
CA LEU A 403 -20.07 -11.91 -4.60
C LEU A 403 -20.83 -10.62 -4.92
N ARG A 404 -22.13 -10.73 -5.21
CA ARG A 404 -22.99 -9.56 -5.43
C ARG A 404 -23.07 -8.66 -4.20
N LYS A 405 -23.18 -9.23 -3.01
CA LYS A 405 -23.20 -8.49 -1.74
C LYS A 405 -21.89 -7.76 -1.52
N LEU A 406 -20.76 -8.42 -1.75
CA LEU A 406 -19.43 -7.87 -1.52
C LEU A 406 -19.05 -6.77 -2.52
N THR A 407 -19.40 -6.94 -3.81
CA THR A 407 -18.92 -6.05 -4.89
C THR A 407 -19.96 -5.07 -5.41
N GLY A 408 -21.24 -5.36 -5.23
CA GLY A 408 -22.34 -4.65 -5.89
C GLY A 408 -22.49 -4.97 -7.39
N TRP A 409 -21.75 -5.95 -7.92
CA TRP A 409 -21.85 -6.34 -9.33
C TRP A 409 -23.26 -6.87 -9.65
N SER A 410 -23.73 -6.63 -10.87
CA SER A 410 -25.07 -7.06 -11.30
C SER A 410 -25.16 -8.59 -11.38
N ALA A 411 -26.33 -9.13 -11.03
CA ALA A 411 -26.59 -10.56 -11.12
C ALA A 411 -26.38 -11.11 -12.54
N ALA A 412 -26.75 -10.33 -13.58
CA ALA A 412 -26.55 -10.70 -14.98
C ALA A 412 -25.06 -10.83 -15.35
N ASN A 413 -24.22 -9.90 -14.88
CA ASN A 413 -22.77 -9.98 -15.11
C ASN A 413 -22.17 -11.22 -14.43
N ILE A 414 -22.50 -11.46 -13.16
CA ILE A 414 -22.03 -12.62 -12.40
C ILE A 414 -22.46 -13.92 -13.09
N ALA A 415 -23.74 -14.05 -13.43
CA ALA A 415 -24.28 -15.24 -14.11
C ALA A 415 -23.61 -15.49 -15.47
N SER A 416 -23.37 -14.43 -16.25
CA SER A 416 -22.67 -14.52 -17.53
C SER A 416 -21.24 -15.05 -17.38
N ASN A 417 -20.50 -14.63 -16.35
CA ASN A 417 -19.13 -15.10 -16.12
C ASN A 417 -19.09 -16.52 -15.55
N ILE A 418 -20.01 -16.88 -14.65
CA ILE A 418 -20.19 -18.27 -14.20
C ILE A 418 -20.48 -19.18 -15.39
N ALA A 419 -21.32 -18.73 -16.33
CA ALA A 419 -21.66 -19.51 -17.52
C ALA A 419 -20.47 -19.77 -18.47
N LYS A 420 -19.41 -19.00 -18.38
CA LYS A 420 -18.17 -19.20 -19.17
C LYS A 420 -17.17 -20.14 -18.49
N THR A 421 -17.18 -20.22 -17.18
CA THR A 421 -16.11 -20.85 -16.39
C THR A 421 -16.53 -22.13 -15.68
N VAL A 422 -17.83 -22.36 -15.53
CA VAL A 422 -18.37 -23.53 -14.80
C VAL A 422 -19.05 -24.49 -15.77
N PRO A 423 -18.83 -25.82 -15.66
CA PRO A 423 -19.52 -26.84 -16.48
C PRO A 423 -21.04 -26.76 -16.41
N LYS A 424 -21.72 -27.05 -17.54
CA LYS A 424 -23.22 -26.92 -17.62
C LYS A 424 -23.98 -27.69 -16.55
N ARG A 425 -23.47 -28.85 -16.13
CA ARG A 425 -24.10 -29.68 -15.11
C ARG A 425 -24.23 -29.03 -13.73
N TYR A 426 -23.44 -28.00 -13.44
CA TYR A 426 -23.42 -27.26 -12.16
C TYR A 426 -24.12 -25.90 -12.22
N ARG A 427 -24.71 -25.53 -13.34
CA ARG A 427 -25.39 -24.23 -13.53
C ARG A 427 -26.84 -24.26 -13.20
#